data_9f1a28411ad95a7e0309a5a0d7245283
#
_entry.id   9f1a28411ad95a7e0309a5a0d7245283
#
_cell.length_a   1.000
_cell.length_b   1.000
_cell.length_c   1.000
_cell.angle_alpha   90.00
_cell.angle_beta   90.00
_cell.angle_gamma   90.00
#
_symmetry.space_group_name_H-M   'P 1'
#
loop_
_entity.id
_entity.type
_entity.pdbx_description
1 polymer ?
#
loop_
_entity_poly.entity_id
_entity_poly.type
_entity_poly.pdbx_seq_one_letter_code
_entity_poly.pdbx_strand_id
1 'polypeptide(L)'
;MTEAPPASADCTPHRLRWWIAAAFAGAFLLIVGARWMVVGRFGNDLPFHDQWNAEAVDVLRPHWSGGSIWPGLWRANNEHRTVWTRLLAVGLADLDGQWNARTQLALNAVLAALAALTVPALFRRSLPRSALALVLVVATIGAALPLAWETAQWGFLSAFQLLVLFGLAHLALTWAADRCDWRWGLGTLAGIAALGTMGSGFASALASVALASWRLVRERDASASVQRFLLLTFGVNLALALVGFALVAPAPQHAAMARSDPDRSCTPAPSTAHNRSGWAD
;
A
#
# COMPACT_ATOMS: atom_id res chain seq x y z
N MET A 1 -38.07 -55.76 2.97
CA MET A 1 -38.16 -54.33 3.26
C MET A 1 -36.85 -53.91 3.89
N THR A 2 -35.93 -53.38 3.12
CA THR A 2 -34.64 -52.84 3.61
C THR A 2 -34.81 -51.35 3.79
N GLU A 3 -34.78 -50.89 5.04
CA GLU A 3 -34.79 -49.47 5.37
C GLU A 3 -33.49 -48.79 4.81
N ALA A 4 -33.70 -47.76 4.01
CA ALA A 4 -32.57 -46.90 3.58
C ALA A 4 -31.97 -46.18 4.80
N PRO A 5 -30.62 -46.10 4.90
CA PRO A 5 -30.01 -45.37 6.02
C PRO A 5 -30.40 -43.89 5.98
N PRO A 6 -30.55 -43.23 7.14
CA PRO A 6 -30.91 -41.83 7.19
C PRO A 6 -29.84 -40.98 6.51
N ALA A 7 -30.26 -40.09 5.63
CA ALA A 7 -29.37 -39.12 4.99
C ALA A 7 -28.66 -38.32 6.08
N SER A 8 -27.33 -38.42 6.10
CA SER A 8 -26.46 -37.65 6.99
C SER A 8 -26.71 -36.16 6.74
N ALA A 9 -27.27 -35.49 7.72
CA ALA A 9 -27.50 -34.04 7.67
C ALA A 9 -26.18 -33.31 7.38
N ASP A 10 -26.08 -32.74 6.20
CA ASP A 10 -24.93 -31.94 5.74
C ASP A 10 -24.79 -30.65 6.58
N CYS A 11 -24.24 -30.76 7.78
CA CYS A 11 -23.84 -29.62 8.63
C CYS A 11 -22.54 -28.91 8.16
N THR A 12 -22.04 -29.20 6.96
CA THR A 12 -20.69 -28.89 6.49
C THR A 12 -20.45 -27.43 6.06
N PRO A 13 -21.36 -26.66 5.43
CA PRO A 13 -20.98 -25.34 4.89
C PRO A 13 -20.74 -24.29 5.97
N HIS A 14 -21.47 -24.33 7.09
CA HIS A 14 -21.37 -23.31 8.13
C HIS A 14 -20.07 -23.46 8.95
N ARG A 15 -19.73 -24.67 9.39
CA ARG A 15 -18.49 -24.95 10.12
C ARG A 15 -17.25 -24.57 9.32
N LEU A 16 -17.24 -24.87 8.02
CA LEU A 16 -16.13 -24.55 7.14
C LEU A 16 -15.87 -23.03 7.04
N ARG A 17 -16.92 -22.22 6.96
CA ARG A 17 -16.78 -20.75 6.91
C ARG A 17 -16.11 -20.20 8.16
N TRP A 18 -16.43 -20.78 9.34
CA TRP A 18 -15.80 -20.39 10.60
C TRP A 18 -14.32 -20.76 10.65
N TRP A 19 -13.92 -21.94 10.16
CA TRP A 19 -12.52 -22.33 10.10
C TRP A 19 -11.68 -21.43 9.19
N ILE A 20 -12.20 -21.04 8.04
CA ILE A 20 -11.53 -20.08 7.15
C ILE A 20 -11.40 -18.73 7.85
N ALA A 21 -12.46 -18.21 8.46
CA ALA A 21 -12.42 -16.95 9.19
C ALA A 21 -11.40 -16.99 10.35
N ALA A 22 -11.39 -18.09 11.12
CA ALA A 22 -10.44 -18.29 12.21
C ALA A 22 -8.99 -18.35 11.70
N ALA A 23 -8.73 -19.01 10.56
CA ALA A 23 -7.41 -19.06 9.94
C ALA A 23 -6.92 -17.66 9.52
N PHE A 24 -7.79 -16.85 8.90
CA PHE A 24 -7.44 -15.46 8.56
C PHE A 24 -7.21 -14.58 9.80
N ALA A 25 -8.05 -14.72 10.83
CA ALA A 25 -7.87 -13.99 12.08
C ALA A 25 -6.57 -14.41 12.79
N GLY A 26 -6.27 -15.70 12.84
CA GLY A 26 -5.00 -16.21 13.39
C GLY A 26 -3.78 -15.71 12.62
N ALA A 27 -3.84 -15.72 11.28
CA ALA A 27 -2.79 -15.17 10.43
C ALA A 27 -2.59 -13.65 10.67
N PHE A 28 -3.69 -12.90 10.76
CA PHE A 28 -3.65 -11.48 11.07
C PHE A 28 -2.96 -11.22 12.42
N LEU A 29 -3.41 -11.90 13.47
CA LEU A 29 -2.84 -11.74 14.82
C LEU A 29 -1.37 -12.16 14.88
N LEU A 30 -0.99 -13.21 14.16
CA LEU A 30 0.40 -13.66 14.08
C LEU A 30 1.29 -12.61 13.39
N ILE A 31 0.86 -12.03 12.26
CA ILE A 31 1.62 -11.00 11.56
C ILE A 31 1.76 -9.74 12.45
N VAL A 32 0.65 -9.27 13.00
CA VAL A 32 0.65 -8.08 13.87
C VAL A 32 1.52 -8.32 15.11
N GLY A 33 1.34 -9.45 15.79
CA GLY A 33 2.10 -9.78 17.00
C GLY A 33 3.60 -9.91 16.73
N ALA A 34 4.00 -10.59 15.64
CA ALA A 34 5.40 -10.71 15.25
C ALA A 34 6.03 -9.33 14.98
N ARG A 35 5.33 -8.46 14.22
CA ARG A 35 5.82 -7.10 13.93
C ARG A 35 5.85 -6.22 15.18
N TRP A 36 4.84 -6.28 16.03
CA TRP A 36 4.84 -5.56 17.31
C TRP A 36 5.97 -6.00 18.23
N MET A 37 6.30 -7.28 18.25
CA MET A 37 7.47 -7.77 18.99
C MET A 37 8.77 -7.14 18.46
N VAL A 38 8.93 -7.03 17.14
CA VAL A 38 10.08 -6.35 16.51
C VAL A 38 10.08 -4.86 16.86
N VAL A 39 8.95 -4.19 16.76
CA VAL A 39 8.80 -2.77 17.16
C VAL A 39 9.10 -2.57 18.65
N GLY A 40 8.59 -3.43 19.52
CA GLY A 40 8.82 -3.35 20.96
C GLY A 40 10.29 -3.52 21.34
N ARG A 41 11.02 -4.37 20.61
CA ARG A 41 12.42 -4.67 20.93
C ARG A 41 13.43 -3.73 20.25
N PHE A 42 13.14 -3.26 19.05
CA PHE A 42 14.06 -2.50 18.20
C PHE A 42 13.52 -1.14 17.77
N GLY A 43 12.24 -0.88 17.98
CA GLY A 43 11.59 0.37 17.61
C GLY A 43 12.14 1.55 18.40
N ASN A 44 12.28 2.67 17.68
CA ASN A 44 12.71 3.94 18.26
C ASN A 44 11.57 4.96 18.21
N ASP A 45 11.50 5.84 19.18
CA ASP A 45 10.55 6.96 19.20
C ASP A 45 10.97 8.08 18.24
N LEU A 46 12.24 8.07 17.80
CA LEU A 46 12.77 9.06 16.87
C LEU A 46 12.34 8.72 15.44
N PRO A 47 11.92 9.72 14.68
CA PRO A 47 11.60 9.58 13.27
C PRO A 47 12.82 9.17 12.44
N PHE A 48 12.58 8.46 11.36
CA PHE A 48 13.64 7.88 10.52
C PHE A 48 13.57 8.42 9.08
N HIS A 49 14.71 8.75 8.50
CA HIS A 49 14.85 9.21 7.11
C HIS A 49 13.84 10.30 6.69
N ASP A 50 13.04 10.02 5.66
CA ASP A 50 12.10 10.94 5.03
C ASP A 50 11.02 11.49 5.97
N GLN A 51 10.79 10.85 7.13
CA GLN A 51 9.83 11.33 8.12
C GLN A 51 10.16 12.76 8.58
N TRP A 52 11.45 13.11 8.68
CA TRP A 52 11.86 14.45 9.09
C TRP A 52 11.40 15.53 8.09
N ASN A 53 11.50 15.27 6.80
CA ASN A 53 11.08 16.21 5.78
C ASN A 53 9.59 16.08 5.46
N ALA A 54 9.15 14.87 5.12
CA ALA A 54 7.80 14.63 4.61
C ALA A 54 6.72 14.74 5.69
N GLU A 55 7.03 14.43 6.95
CA GLU A 55 6.06 14.50 8.03
C GLU A 55 6.32 15.70 8.95
N ALA A 56 7.52 15.84 9.53
CA ALA A 56 7.78 16.92 10.48
C ALA A 56 7.70 18.30 9.84
N VAL A 57 8.46 18.54 8.78
CA VAL A 57 8.56 19.87 8.15
C VAL A 57 7.30 20.19 7.35
N ASP A 58 6.80 19.23 6.57
CA ASP A 58 5.74 19.47 5.61
C ASP A 58 4.35 19.57 6.25
N VAL A 59 4.07 18.80 7.32
CA VAL A 59 2.72 18.76 7.88
C VAL A 59 2.65 18.97 9.38
N LEU A 60 3.50 18.34 10.21
CA LEU A 60 3.36 18.44 11.67
C LEU A 60 3.72 19.82 12.21
N ARG A 61 4.81 20.41 11.73
CA ARG A 61 5.20 21.77 12.13
C ARG A 61 4.15 22.81 11.76
N PRO A 62 3.63 22.89 10.51
CA PRO A 62 2.51 23.77 10.19
C PRO A 62 1.28 23.50 11.05
N HIS A 63 0.91 22.24 11.26
CA HIS A 63 -0.24 21.85 12.06
C HIS A 63 -0.15 22.40 13.50
N TRP A 64 0.95 22.16 14.18
CA TRP A 64 1.14 22.63 15.57
C TRP A 64 1.33 24.14 15.71
N SER A 65 1.73 24.83 14.64
CA SER A 65 1.78 26.29 14.64
C SER A 65 0.47 26.97 14.23
N GLY A 66 -0.63 26.18 14.07
CA GLY A 66 -1.93 26.68 13.65
C GLY A 66 -2.02 27.09 12.17
N GLY A 67 -1.03 26.66 11.37
CA GLY A 67 -1.00 26.89 9.94
C GLY A 67 -1.72 25.81 9.12
N SER A 68 -1.83 26.05 7.81
CA SER A 68 -2.45 25.10 6.88
C SER A 68 -1.51 23.96 6.53
N ILE A 69 -1.97 22.70 6.64
CA ILE A 69 -1.23 21.50 6.22
C ILE A 69 -1.40 21.21 4.71
N TRP A 70 -2.36 21.85 4.02
CA TRP A 70 -2.69 21.55 2.61
C TRP A 70 -1.49 21.60 1.67
N PRO A 71 -0.65 22.65 1.67
CA PRO A 71 0.52 22.69 0.79
C PRO A 71 1.49 21.53 1.06
N GLY A 72 1.66 21.18 2.33
CA GLY A 72 2.52 20.08 2.76
C GLY A 72 1.99 18.71 2.35
N LEU A 73 0.66 18.48 2.46
CA LEU A 73 0.06 17.21 2.05
C LEU A 73 0.36 16.85 0.60
N TRP A 74 0.35 17.83 -0.29
CA TRP A 74 0.56 17.63 -1.73
C TRP A 74 2.02 17.84 -2.18
N ARG A 75 2.91 18.25 -1.28
CA ARG A 75 4.33 18.40 -1.62
C ARG A 75 4.92 17.06 -1.98
N ALA A 76 5.68 17.02 -3.07
CA ALA A 76 6.40 15.82 -3.46
C ALA A 76 7.50 15.49 -2.45
N ASN A 77 7.65 14.22 -2.12
CA ASN A 77 8.83 13.66 -1.48
C ASN A 77 9.45 12.69 -2.48
N ASN A 78 10.57 13.09 -3.05
CA ASN A 78 11.09 12.50 -4.27
C ASN A 78 10.01 12.50 -5.38
N GLU A 79 9.76 11.37 -6.03
CA GLU A 79 8.70 11.19 -7.03
C GLU A 79 7.31 10.92 -6.43
N HIS A 80 7.16 10.88 -5.10
CA HIS A 80 5.97 10.40 -4.42
C HIS A 80 5.12 11.53 -3.84
N ARG A 81 3.80 11.33 -3.81
CA ARG A 81 2.84 12.20 -3.13
C ARG A 81 2.15 11.43 -2.01
N THR A 82 2.81 11.31 -0.86
CA THR A 82 2.43 10.45 0.26
C THR A 82 1.36 11.09 1.15
N VAL A 83 0.25 11.52 0.54
CA VAL A 83 -0.85 12.24 1.21
C VAL A 83 -1.38 11.48 2.41
N TRP A 84 -1.67 10.20 2.23
CA TRP A 84 -2.29 9.37 3.28
C TRP A 84 -1.34 9.11 4.45
N THR A 85 -0.05 8.88 4.17
CA THR A 85 0.97 8.72 5.22
C THR A 85 1.09 9.98 6.07
N ARG A 86 1.08 11.15 5.44
CA ARG A 86 1.10 12.44 6.13
C ARG A 86 -0.16 12.69 6.96
N LEU A 87 -1.33 12.35 6.43
CA LEU A 87 -2.59 12.41 7.19
C LEU A 87 -2.58 11.46 8.38
N LEU A 88 -2.04 10.25 8.22
CA LEU A 88 -1.87 9.32 9.34
C LEU A 88 -0.91 9.88 10.39
N ALA A 89 0.21 10.49 9.99
CA ALA A 89 1.16 11.10 10.92
C ALA A 89 0.51 12.21 11.74
N VAL A 90 -0.25 13.11 11.11
CA VAL A 90 -1.00 14.18 11.81
C VAL A 90 -2.06 13.58 12.73
N GLY A 91 -2.90 12.66 12.22
CA GLY A 91 -3.96 12.06 13.03
C GLY A 91 -3.45 11.27 14.24
N LEU A 92 -2.34 10.56 14.09
CA LEU A 92 -1.70 9.84 15.22
C LEU A 92 -1.06 10.80 16.22
N ALA A 93 -0.44 11.88 15.74
CA ALA A 93 0.12 12.92 16.61
C ALA A 93 -0.96 13.62 17.43
N ASP A 94 -2.13 13.88 16.85
CA ASP A 94 -3.27 14.46 17.58
C ASP A 94 -3.85 13.48 18.62
N LEU A 95 -3.92 12.18 18.28
CA LEU A 95 -4.42 11.15 19.21
C LEU A 95 -3.46 10.90 20.39
N ASP A 96 -2.16 10.94 20.13
CA ASP A 96 -1.10 10.66 21.12
C ASP A 96 -0.69 11.92 21.90
N GLY A 97 -1.11 13.12 21.45
CA GLY A 97 -0.68 14.41 21.97
C GLY A 97 0.77 14.76 21.65
N GLN A 98 1.47 13.93 20.92
CA GLN A 98 2.87 14.09 20.51
C GLN A 98 3.15 13.26 19.23
N TRP A 99 4.22 13.61 18.53
CA TRP A 99 4.68 12.79 17.42
C TRP A 99 5.52 11.61 17.94
N ASN A 100 4.98 10.41 17.78
CA ASN A 100 5.59 9.18 18.27
C ASN A 100 5.76 8.18 17.11
N ALA A 101 7.01 7.94 16.69
CA ALA A 101 7.31 7.01 15.61
C ALA A 101 6.87 5.58 15.92
N ARG A 102 6.91 5.12 17.17
CA ARG A 102 6.45 3.77 17.56
C ARG A 102 4.96 3.59 17.30
N THR A 103 4.13 4.60 17.54
CA THR A 103 2.69 4.53 17.26
C THR A 103 2.46 4.34 15.75
N GLN A 104 3.23 5.03 14.89
CA GLN A 104 3.18 4.81 13.44
C GLN A 104 3.63 3.38 13.07
N LEU A 105 4.71 2.88 13.68
CA LEU A 105 5.19 1.52 13.44
C LEU A 105 4.16 0.47 13.86
N ALA A 106 3.47 0.68 14.98
CA ALA A 106 2.41 -0.21 15.45
C ALA A 106 1.22 -0.23 14.48
N LEU A 107 0.83 0.92 13.94
CA LEU A 107 -0.19 1.01 12.88
C LEU A 107 0.27 0.33 11.58
N ASN A 108 1.54 0.54 11.19
CA ASN A 108 2.11 -0.10 10.01
C ASN A 108 2.09 -1.64 10.09
N ALA A 109 2.23 -2.21 11.28
CA ALA A 109 2.09 -3.65 11.48
C ALA A 109 0.67 -4.14 11.12
N VAL A 110 -0.35 -3.37 11.51
CA VAL A 110 -1.76 -3.65 11.15
C VAL A 110 -1.98 -3.51 9.65
N LEU A 111 -1.52 -2.42 9.05
CA LEU A 111 -1.64 -2.19 7.61
C LEU A 111 -0.91 -3.26 6.79
N ALA A 112 0.27 -3.70 7.23
CA ALA A 112 1.01 -4.77 6.59
C ALA A 112 0.28 -6.11 6.65
N ALA A 113 -0.36 -6.45 7.79
CA ALA A 113 -1.19 -7.63 7.91
C ALA A 113 -2.41 -7.58 6.98
N LEU A 114 -3.11 -6.44 6.92
CA LEU A 114 -4.22 -6.24 6.00
C LEU A 114 -3.77 -6.37 4.54
N ALA A 115 -2.67 -5.74 4.15
CA ALA A 115 -2.13 -5.82 2.80
C ALA A 115 -1.75 -7.25 2.41
N ALA A 116 -1.03 -7.96 3.28
CA ALA A 116 -0.62 -9.35 3.03
C ALA A 116 -1.81 -10.31 2.89
N LEU A 117 -2.84 -10.12 3.70
CA LEU A 117 -4.02 -10.97 3.71
C LEU A 117 -5.06 -10.63 2.62
N THR A 118 -4.92 -9.49 1.96
CA THR A 118 -5.85 -9.09 0.88
C THR A 118 -5.79 -10.07 -0.28
N VAL A 119 -4.60 -10.51 -0.71
CA VAL A 119 -4.46 -11.46 -1.83
C VAL A 119 -5.17 -12.79 -1.56
N PRO A 120 -4.85 -13.54 -0.48
CA PRO A 120 -5.60 -14.77 -0.19
C PRO A 120 -7.10 -14.54 0.02
N ALA A 121 -7.50 -13.37 0.56
CA ALA A 121 -8.90 -13.04 0.73
C ALA A 121 -9.63 -12.86 -0.61
N LEU A 122 -9.02 -12.24 -1.60
CA LEU A 122 -9.57 -12.08 -2.94
C LEU A 122 -9.77 -13.43 -3.64
N PHE A 123 -8.80 -14.32 -3.52
CA PHE A 123 -8.84 -15.62 -4.20
C PHE A 123 -9.52 -16.75 -3.41
N ARG A 124 -10.03 -16.50 -2.18
CA ARG A 124 -10.62 -17.52 -1.30
C ARG A 124 -11.76 -18.35 -1.91
N ARG A 125 -12.44 -17.80 -2.92
CA ARG A 125 -13.56 -18.49 -3.60
C ARG A 125 -13.12 -19.22 -4.88
N SER A 126 -11.99 -18.85 -5.45
CA SER A 126 -11.49 -19.35 -6.73
C SER A 126 -10.44 -20.45 -6.55
N LEU A 127 -9.74 -20.45 -5.41
CA LEU A 127 -8.69 -21.44 -5.14
C LEU A 127 -9.24 -22.69 -4.42
N PRO A 128 -8.71 -23.88 -4.73
CA PRO A 128 -8.94 -25.06 -3.91
C PRO A 128 -8.36 -24.83 -2.50
N ARG A 129 -8.89 -25.53 -1.50
CA ARG A 129 -8.56 -25.31 -0.09
C ARG A 129 -7.08 -25.45 0.22
N SER A 130 -6.41 -26.43 -0.37
CA SER A 130 -4.96 -26.65 -0.20
C SER A 130 -4.15 -25.48 -0.75
N ALA A 131 -4.50 -24.96 -1.93
CA ALA A 131 -3.83 -23.81 -2.52
C ALA A 131 -4.09 -22.54 -1.71
N LEU A 132 -5.34 -22.33 -1.21
CA LEU A 132 -5.66 -21.19 -0.33
C LEU A 132 -4.84 -21.27 0.97
N ALA A 133 -4.75 -22.46 1.59
CA ALA A 133 -3.95 -22.66 2.79
C ALA A 133 -2.46 -22.35 2.53
N LEU A 134 -1.91 -22.82 1.41
CA LEU A 134 -0.53 -22.54 1.02
C LEU A 134 -0.30 -21.03 0.83
N VAL A 135 -1.18 -20.35 0.07
CA VAL A 135 -1.07 -18.90 -0.16
C VAL A 135 -1.19 -18.13 1.16
N LEU A 136 -2.10 -18.53 2.05
CA LEU A 136 -2.26 -17.92 3.37
C LEU A 136 -1.00 -18.10 4.24
N VAL A 137 -0.42 -19.32 4.26
CA VAL A 137 0.81 -19.61 5.01
C VAL A 137 1.99 -18.78 4.45
N VAL A 138 2.18 -18.77 3.13
CA VAL A 138 3.27 -18.01 2.48
C VAL A 138 3.11 -16.50 2.76
N ALA A 139 1.89 -15.94 2.62
CA ALA A 139 1.62 -14.54 2.92
C ALA A 139 1.87 -14.22 4.41
N THR A 140 1.47 -15.13 5.32
CA THR A 140 1.67 -14.96 6.75
C THR A 140 3.15 -14.99 7.12
N ILE A 141 3.90 -15.99 6.65
CA ILE A 141 5.34 -16.12 6.91
C ILE A 141 6.08 -14.92 6.32
N GLY A 142 5.83 -14.59 5.05
CA GLY A 142 6.50 -13.48 4.37
C GLY A 142 6.26 -12.11 5.04
N ALA A 143 5.05 -11.89 5.59
CA ALA A 143 4.73 -10.65 6.28
C ALA A 143 5.16 -10.63 7.76
N ALA A 144 5.23 -11.78 8.44
CA ALA A 144 5.62 -11.88 9.84
C ALA A 144 7.13 -11.89 10.04
N LEU A 145 7.89 -12.48 9.11
CA LEU A 145 9.35 -12.54 9.21
C LEU A 145 9.95 -11.13 9.00
N PRO A 146 10.98 -10.76 9.78
CA PRO A 146 11.67 -9.48 9.66
C PRO A 146 12.70 -9.47 8.53
N LEU A 147 12.38 -10.11 7.38
CA LEU A 147 13.28 -10.18 6.21
C LEU A 147 13.63 -8.79 5.66
N ALA A 148 12.72 -7.84 5.79
CA ALA A 148 12.93 -6.45 5.49
C ALA A 148 12.76 -5.63 6.79
N TRP A 149 13.65 -5.83 7.76
CA TRP A 149 13.58 -5.21 9.08
C TRP A 149 13.50 -3.68 9.01
N GLU A 150 14.17 -3.06 8.04
CA GLU A 150 14.08 -1.63 7.79
C GLU A 150 12.63 -1.19 7.53
N THR A 151 11.88 -1.98 6.77
CA THR A 151 10.48 -1.67 6.49
C THR A 151 9.59 -1.79 7.72
N ALA A 152 9.99 -2.59 8.71
CA ALA A 152 9.29 -2.71 9.98
C ALA A 152 9.61 -1.56 10.96
N GLN A 153 10.74 -0.85 10.73
CA GLN A 153 11.24 0.22 11.58
C GLN A 153 11.04 1.62 10.97
N TRP A 154 10.41 1.72 9.81
CA TRP A 154 10.20 2.99 9.13
C TRP A 154 8.70 3.33 9.03
N GLY A 155 8.26 4.30 9.84
CA GLY A 155 6.85 4.71 9.92
C GLY A 155 6.25 5.19 8.59
N PHE A 156 7.07 5.84 7.76
CA PHE A 156 6.70 6.34 6.44
C PHE A 156 6.24 5.24 5.46
N LEU A 157 6.58 3.98 5.71
CA LEU A 157 6.23 2.87 4.82
C LEU A 157 4.75 2.48 4.84
N SER A 158 3.90 3.13 5.64
CA SER A 158 2.44 3.07 5.46
C SER A 158 2.03 3.36 4.01
N ALA A 159 2.80 4.17 3.27
CA ALA A 159 2.58 4.47 1.87
C ALA A 159 2.53 3.21 0.98
N PHE A 160 3.43 2.23 1.21
CA PHE A 160 3.43 0.97 0.45
C PHE A 160 2.25 0.08 0.79
N GLN A 161 1.93 -0.07 2.08
CA GLN A 161 0.78 -0.87 2.50
C GLN A 161 -0.53 -0.29 1.94
N LEU A 162 -0.68 1.03 2.01
CA LEU A 162 -1.84 1.73 1.46
C LEU A 162 -1.90 1.65 -0.06
N LEU A 163 -0.76 1.72 -0.77
CA LEU A 163 -0.70 1.47 -2.21
C LEU A 163 -1.25 0.09 -2.57
N VAL A 164 -0.81 -0.96 -1.86
CA VAL A 164 -1.29 -2.33 -2.08
C VAL A 164 -2.78 -2.44 -1.77
N LEU A 165 -3.24 -1.92 -0.63
CA LEU A 165 -4.64 -1.98 -0.22
C LEU A 165 -5.55 -1.26 -1.20
N PHE A 166 -5.25 0.00 -1.53
CA PHE A 166 -6.06 0.78 -2.46
C PHE A 166 -5.99 0.22 -3.88
N GLY A 167 -4.80 -0.18 -4.34
CA GLY A 167 -4.62 -0.74 -5.68
C GLY A 167 -5.38 -2.06 -5.87
N LEU A 168 -5.30 -2.98 -4.90
CA LEU A 168 -6.04 -4.24 -4.95
C LEU A 168 -7.55 -4.04 -4.77
N ALA A 169 -7.98 -3.12 -3.90
CA ALA A 169 -9.39 -2.76 -3.76
C ALA A 169 -9.95 -2.16 -5.07
N HIS A 170 -9.19 -1.26 -5.69
CA HIS A 170 -9.53 -0.69 -7.00
C HIS A 170 -9.77 -1.80 -8.04
N LEU A 171 -8.78 -2.67 -8.24
CA LEU A 171 -8.86 -3.77 -9.21
C LEU A 171 -10.02 -4.71 -8.90
N ALA A 172 -10.13 -5.17 -7.64
CA ALA A 172 -11.14 -6.16 -7.25
C ALA A 172 -12.57 -5.62 -7.38
N LEU A 173 -12.82 -4.40 -6.94
CA LEU A 173 -14.16 -3.80 -6.96
C LEU A 173 -14.56 -3.39 -8.39
N THR A 174 -13.64 -2.85 -9.17
CA THR A 174 -13.89 -2.52 -10.58
C THR A 174 -14.13 -3.78 -11.41
N TRP A 175 -13.34 -4.84 -11.17
CA TRP A 175 -13.51 -6.12 -11.84
C TRP A 175 -14.83 -6.82 -11.48
N ALA A 176 -15.26 -6.72 -10.22
CA ALA A 176 -16.51 -7.33 -9.73
C ALA A 176 -17.78 -6.59 -10.17
N ALA A 177 -17.64 -5.43 -10.81
CA ALA A 177 -18.76 -4.63 -11.28
C ALA A 177 -19.08 -4.95 -12.76
N ASP A 178 -20.36 -5.07 -13.05
CA ASP A 178 -20.90 -5.24 -14.41
C ASP A 178 -21.71 -4.01 -14.87
N ARG A 179 -21.81 -3.00 -14.00
CA ARG A 179 -22.49 -1.71 -14.24
C ARG A 179 -21.95 -0.66 -13.27
N CYS A 180 -22.33 0.60 -13.49
CA CYS A 180 -22.00 1.70 -12.56
C CYS A 180 -22.84 1.59 -11.27
N ASP A 181 -22.43 0.67 -10.40
CA ASP A 181 -23.01 0.49 -9.07
C ASP A 181 -22.04 1.00 -7.97
N TRP A 182 -22.43 0.79 -6.71
CA TRP A 182 -21.59 1.21 -5.58
C TRP A 182 -20.20 0.56 -5.56
N ARG A 183 -20.04 -0.67 -6.11
CA ARG A 183 -18.75 -1.38 -6.20
C ARG A 183 -17.83 -0.67 -7.16
N TRP A 184 -18.34 -0.33 -8.36
CA TRP A 184 -17.61 0.45 -9.34
C TRP A 184 -17.20 1.82 -8.77
N GLY A 185 -18.13 2.51 -8.07
CA GLY A 185 -17.86 3.79 -7.42
C GLY A 185 -16.76 3.70 -6.36
N LEU A 186 -16.85 2.72 -5.43
CA LEU A 186 -15.81 2.48 -4.43
C LEU A 186 -14.49 2.04 -5.05
N GLY A 187 -14.51 1.22 -6.10
CA GLY A 187 -13.32 0.85 -6.84
C GLY A 187 -12.63 2.09 -7.42
N THR A 188 -13.38 2.96 -8.08
CA THR A 188 -12.85 4.23 -8.63
C THR A 188 -12.28 5.13 -7.54
N LEU A 189 -12.96 5.27 -6.39
CA LEU A 189 -12.47 6.03 -5.23
C LEU A 189 -11.17 5.42 -4.69
N ALA A 190 -11.07 4.10 -4.63
CA ALA A 190 -9.82 3.42 -4.23
C ALA A 190 -8.69 3.70 -5.24
N GLY A 191 -9.00 3.74 -6.54
CA GLY A 191 -8.05 4.14 -7.59
C GLY A 191 -7.55 5.58 -7.41
N ILE A 192 -8.45 6.52 -7.12
CA ILE A 192 -8.09 7.91 -6.79
C ILE A 192 -7.22 7.96 -5.53
N ALA A 193 -7.59 7.20 -4.49
CA ALA A 193 -6.82 7.14 -3.25
C ALA A 193 -5.41 6.58 -3.48
N ALA A 194 -5.24 5.60 -4.36
CA ALA A 194 -3.94 5.03 -4.71
C ALA A 194 -2.97 6.09 -5.27
N LEU A 195 -3.46 7.11 -6.00
CA LEU A 195 -2.63 8.20 -6.52
C LEU A 195 -1.98 9.06 -5.43
N GLY A 196 -2.57 9.10 -4.24
CA GLY A 196 -2.04 9.81 -3.06
C GLY A 196 -1.10 8.98 -2.19
N THR A 197 -0.64 7.80 -2.65
CA THR A 197 0.28 6.91 -1.90
C THR A 197 1.73 7.09 -2.38
N MET A 198 2.07 6.46 -3.49
CA MET A 198 3.39 6.40 -4.09
C MET A 198 3.34 6.87 -5.54
N GLY A 199 4.49 7.20 -6.13
CA GLY A 199 4.57 7.56 -7.55
C GLY A 199 4.02 6.46 -8.49
N SER A 200 4.03 5.20 -8.06
CA SER A 200 3.44 4.07 -8.78
C SER A 200 1.93 3.86 -8.55
N GLY A 201 1.25 4.76 -7.83
CA GLY A 201 -0.19 4.67 -7.54
C GLY A 201 -1.09 4.53 -8.77
N PHE A 202 -0.64 5.03 -9.92
CA PHE A 202 -1.35 4.90 -11.19
C PHE A 202 -1.31 3.47 -11.79
N ALA A 203 -0.47 2.58 -11.30
CA ALA A 203 -0.29 1.23 -11.87
C ALA A 203 -1.59 0.40 -11.81
N SER A 204 -2.39 0.55 -10.74
CA SER A 204 -3.69 -0.12 -10.65
C SER A 204 -4.70 0.39 -11.71
N ALA A 205 -4.64 1.67 -12.06
CA ALA A 205 -5.45 2.23 -13.12
C ALA A 205 -5.02 1.70 -14.51
N LEU A 206 -3.70 1.59 -14.77
CA LEU A 206 -3.19 0.95 -15.99
C LEU A 206 -3.62 -0.52 -16.10
N ALA A 207 -3.54 -1.27 -15.00
CA ALA A 207 -4.02 -2.65 -14.96
C ALA A 207 -5.54 -2.73 -15.24
N SER A 208 -6.33 -1.79 -14.70
CA SER A 208 -7.78 -1.70 -14.99
C SER A 208 -8.05 -1.35 -16.44
N VAL A 209 -7.24 -0.48 -17.07
CA VAL A 209 -7.31 -0.19 -18.51
C VAL A 209 -7.08 -1.47 -19.33
N ALA A 210 -6.04 -2.23 -19.00
CA ALA A 210 -5.74 -3.49 -19.68
C ALA A 210 -6.87 -4.52 -19.53
N LEU A 211 -7.42 -4.65 -18.33
CA LEU A 211 -8.55 -5.55 -18.05
C LEU A 211 -9.82 -5.12 -18.80
N ALA A 212 -10.14 -3.82 -18.81
CA ALA A 212 -11.30 -3.30 -19.54
C ALA A 212 -11.15 -3.51 -21.05
N SER A 213 -9.95 -3.29 -21.59
CA SER A 213 -9.63 -3.56 -22.99
C SER A 213 -9.81 -5.04 -23.35
N TRP A 214 -9.29 -5.91 -22.49
CA TRP A 214 -9.44 -7.36 -22.67
C TRP A 214 -10.92 -7.79 -22.65
N ARG A 215 -11.73 -7.26 -21.71
CA ARG A 215 -13.17 -7.52 -21.66
C ARG A 215 -13.90 -6.98 -22.90
N LEU A 216 -13.57 -5.78 -23.37
CA LEU A 216 -14.15 -5.21 -24.59
C LEU A 216 -13.95 -6.12 -25.82
N VAL A 217 -12.75 -6.71 -25.96
CA VAL A 217 -12.46 -7.66 -27.05
C VAL A 217 -13.19 -8.98 -26.84
N ARG A 218 -13.19 -9.52 -25.62
CA ARG A 218 -13.80 -10.82 -25.30
C ARG A 218 -15.33 -10.78 -25.36
N GLU A 219 -15.92 -9.69 -24.89
CA GLU A 219 -17.37 -9.50 -24.77
C GLU A 219 -17.93 -8.61 -25.89
N ARG A 220 -17.28 -8.61 -27.07
CA ARG A 220 -17.67 -7.76 -28.22
C ARG A 220 -19.11 -7.93 -28.66
N ASP A 221 -19.70 -9.14 -28.47
CA ASP A 221 -21.05 -9.47 -28.84
C ASP A 221 -22.05 -9.26 -27.68
N ALA A 222 -21.59 -8.69 -26.54
CA ALA A 222 -22.45 -8.36 -25.41
C ALA A 222 -23.39 -7.19 -25.74
N SER A 223 -24.40 -6.99 -24.89
CA SER A 223 -25.38 -5.91 -25.05
C SER A 223 -24.72 -4.53 -25.09
N ALA A 224 -25.37 -3.58 -25.75
CA ALA A 224 -24.87 -2.18 -25.84
C ALA A 224 -24.67 -1.52 -24.46
N SER A 225 -25.44 -1.94 -23.44
CA SER A 225 -25.25 -1.45 -22.06
C SER A 225 -23.95 -1.91 -21.45
N VAL A 226 -23.55 -3.17 -21.66
CA VAL A 226 -22.27 -3.72 -21.19
C VAL A 226 -21.11 -3.03 -21.93
N GLN A 227 -21.23 -2.88 -23.26
CA GLN A 227 -20.18 -2.19 -24.03
C GLN A 227 -19.98 -0.73 -23.56
N ARG A 228 -21.05 0.00 -23.31
CA ARG A 228 -20.97 1.37 -22.77
C ARG A 228 -20.34 1.42 -21.40
N PHE A 229 -20.67 0.49 -20.51
CA PHE A 229 -20.06 0.38 -19.19
C PHE A 229 -18.55 0.10 -19.27
N LEU A 230 -18.12 -0.84 -20.13
CA LEU A 230 -16.72 -1.16 -20.33
C LEU A 230 -15.93 0.01 -20.93
N LEU A 231 -16.50 0.74 -21.90
CA LEU A 231 -15.90 1.94 -22.47
C LEU A 231 -15.76 3.06 -21.45
N LEU A 232 -16.78 3.28 -20.61
CA LEU A 232 -16.71 4.23 -19.50
C LEU A 232 -15.62 3.83 -18.50
N THR A 233 -15.57 2.56 -18.11
CA THR A 233 -14.56 2.03 -17.18
C THR A 233 -13.16 2.20 -17.78
N PHE A 234 -12.97 1.90 -19.04
CA PHE A 234 -11.72 2.15 -19.77
C PHE A 234 -11.34 3.63 -19.72
N GLY A 235 -12.25 4.52 -20.10
CA GLY A 235 -12.00 5.97 -20.17
C GLY A 235 -11.67 6.58 -18.80
N VAL A 236 -12.41 6.22 -17.75
CA VAL A 236 -12.15 6.68 -16.38
C VAL A 236 -10.78 6.21 -15.91
N ASN A 237 -10.44 4.94 -16.13
CA ASN A 237 -9.15 4.40 -15.69
C ASN A 237 -7.97 4.94 -16.51
N LEU A 238 -8.17 5.19 -17.80
CA LEU A 238 -7.15 5.86 -18.62
C LEU A 238 -6.91 7.29 -18.10
N ALA A 239 -7.96 8.03 -17.78
CA ALA A 239 -7.82 9.36 -17.18
C ALA A 239 -7.09 9.31 -15.85
N LEU A 240 -7.44 8.36 -14.95
CA LEU A 240 -6.72 8.15 -13.68
C LEU A 240 -5.24 7.81 -13.89
N ALA A 241 -4.93 6.96 -14.87
CA ALA A 241 -3.55 6.60 -15.19
C ALA A 241 -2.75 7.81 -15.69
N LEU A 242 -3.34 8.62 -16.58
CA LEU A 242 -2.70 9.83 -17.11
C LEU A 242 -2.50 10.89 -16.02
N VAL A 243 -3.52 11.14 -15.20
CA VAL A 243 -3.40 12.04 -14.05
C VAL A 243 -2.34 11.55 -13.07
N GLY A 244 -2.36 10.26 -12.73
CA GLY A 244 -1.39 9.67 -11.82
C GLY A 244 0.04 9.76 -12.35
N PHE A 245 0.25 9.52 -13.64
CA PHE A 245 1.55 9.72 -14.28
C PHE A 245 2.00 11.20 -14.24
N ALA A 246 1.10 12.13 -14.49
CA ALA A 246 1.39 13.57 -14.40
C ALA A 246 1.68 14.04 -12.96
N LEU A 247 1.19 13.33 -11.95
CA LEU A 247 1.48 13.61 -10.54
C LEU A 247 2.85 13.11 -10.08
N VAL A 248 3.52 12.25 -10.84
CA VAL A 248 4.89 11.80 -10.54
C VAL A 248 5.81 13.00 -10.65
N ALA A 249 6.43 13.37 -9.54
CA ALA A 249 7.35 14.50 -9.51
C ALA A 249 8.71 14.11 -10.08
N PRO A 250 9.41 15.00 -10.79
CA PRO A 250 10.79 14.76 -11.18
C PRO A 250 11.68 14.68 -9.93
N ALA A 251 12.56 13.68 -9.87
CA ALA A 251 13.56 13.50 -8.82
C ALA A 251 14.95 13.89 -9.37
N PRO A 252 15.41 15.14 -9.19
CA PRO A 252 16.64 15.64 -9.76
C PRO A 252 17.88 14.81 -9.39
N GLN A 253 17.88 14.23 -8.19
CA GLN A 253 18.95 13.34 -7.73
C GLN A 253 19.10 12.09 -8.61
N HIS A 254 18.01 11.52 -9.11
CA HIS A 254 18.07 10.37 -10.02
C HIS A 254 18.66 10.74 -11.37
N ALA A 255 18.37 11.94 -11.86
CA ALA A 255 18.97 12.47 -13.08
C ALA A 255 20.48 12.73 -12.91
N ALA A 256 20.91 13.13 -11.74
CA ALA A 256 22.33 13.30 -11.41
C ALA A 256 23.08 11.95 -11.37
N MET A 257 22.48 10.93 -10.76
CA MET A 257 23.05 9.57 -10.74
C MET A 257 23.13 8.95 -12.15
N ALA A 258 22.13 9.17 -12.99
CA ALA A 258 22.15 8.69 -14.37
C ALA A 258 23.18 9.37 -15.26
N ARG A 259 23.67 10.55 -14.87
CA ARG A 259 24.73 11.30 -15.56
C ARG A 259 26.11 11.09 -14.97
N SER A 260 26.24 10.38 -13.84
CA SER A 260 27.53 10.02 -13.29
C SER A 260 28.18 9.02 -14.25
N ASP A 261 29.22 9.52 -14.94
CA ASP A 261 30.06 8.79 -15.87
C ASP A 261 30.66 7.56 -15.14
N PRO A 262 30.48 6.32 -15.65
CA PRO A 262 31.06 5.14 -15.03
C PRO A 262 32.60 5.23 -14.88
N ASP A 263 33.28 6.07 -15.65
CA ASP A 263 34.70 6.30 -15.54
C ASP A 263 35.15 7.19 -14.34
N ARG A 264 34.20 7.85 -13.65
CA ARG A 264 34.53 8.67 -12.46
C ARG A 264 34.63 7.87 -11.15
N SER A 265 34.34 6.59 -11.16
CA SER A 265 34.38 5.74 -9.95
C SER A 265 35.81 5.45 -9.45
N CYS A 266 36.87 5.84 -10.19
CA CYS A 266 38.26 5.57 -9.85
C CYS A 266 39.13 6.83 -9.57
N THR A 267 38.58 8.03 -9.56
CA THR A 267 39.36 9.18 -9.09
C THR A 267 39.25 9.30 -7.57
N PRO A 268 40.35 9.12 -6.82
CA PRO A 268 40.35 9.37 -5.38
C PRO A 268 39.95 10.81 -5.12
N ALA A 269 39.05 11.00 -4.14
CA ALA A 269 38.64 12.34 -3.71
C ALA A 269 39.89 13.18 -3.41
N PRO A 270 39.98 14.47 -3.87
CA PRO A 270 41.07 15.31 -3.52
C PRO A 270 41.17 15.39 -2.00
N SER A 271 42.31 14.99 -1.45
CA SER A 271 42.60 15.11 -0.03
C SER A 271 42.41 16.57 0.37
N THR A 272 41.33 16.87 1.11
CA THR A 272 41.16 18.14 1.77
C THR A 272 42.31 18.27 2.76
N ALA A 273 43.35 19.01 2.36
CA ALA A 273 44.43 19.42 3.24
C ALA A 273 43.77 20.12 4.46
N HIS A 274 43.87 19.48 5.61
CA HIS A 274 43.49 20.05 6.89
C HIS A 274 44.30 21.34 7.09
N ASN A 275 43.63 22.45 6.85
CA ASN A 275 44.16 23.75 7.29
C ASN A 275 44.05 23.80 8.82
N ARG A 276 45.12 23.32 9.48
CA ARG A 276 45.33 23.55 10.91
C ARG A 276 45.84 24.99 11.07
N SER A 277 44.97 25.90 11.34
CA SER A 277 45.40 27.18 11.92
C SER A 277 44.30 27.77 12.81
N GLY A 278 44.62 27.93 14.06
CA GLY A 278 44.08 28.96 14.93
C GLY A 278 43.04 28.59 15.95
N TRP A 279 43.43 27.90 17.01
CA TRP A 279 42.91 28.14 18.35
C TRP A 279 44.11 28.51 19.22
N ALA A 280 44.38 29.79 19.36
CA ALA A 280 45.11 30.41 20.42
C ALA A 280 44.43 31.74 20.72
N ASP A 281 44.09 31.89 21.98
CA ASP A 281 43.56 32.96 22.81
C ASP A 281 42.07 32.94 23.11
#